data_c76294bd8c4f33b642c055a96a846164
#
_entry.id   c76294bd8c4f33b642c055a96a846164
#
_cell.length_a   1.000
_cell.length_b   1.000
_cell.length_c   1.000
_cell.angle_alpha   90.00
_cell.angle_beta   90.00
_cell.angle_gamma   90.00
#
_symmetry.space_group_name_H-M   'P 1'
#
loop_
_entity.id
_entity.type
_entity.pdbx_description
1 polymer ?
#
loop_
_entity_poly.entity_id
_entity_poly.type
_entity_poly.pdbx_seq_one_letter_code
_entity_poly.pdbx_strand_id
1 'polypeptide(L)'
;MSAIRITGLAGAYGLAMILGALGFQYLGGVLPCEMCHWQRWPHIAAAVVGLGGLLLVSAGIVDRKYIPALAWCALILIAISGAIGAYQAGVEWKFFPGPASCTGPRFVFSGMADLSHVHNVVRCDEASWRLFGISLAGYNALCSLGAAALGGFALIRGKS
;
A
#
# COMPACT_ATOMS: atom_id res chain seq x y z
N MET A 1 -11.33 -1.49 21.91
CA MET A 1 -10.42 -2.63 21.58
C MET A 1 -9.09 -2.38 22.23
N SER A 2 -8.39 -3.44 22.72
CA SER A 2 -7.06 -3.27 23.32
C SER A 2 -6.02 -2.91 22.25
N ALA A 3 -5.03 -2.08 22.61
CA ALA A 3 -3.95 -1.67 21.70
C ALA A 3 -3.21 -2.88 21.08
N ILE A 4 -3.04 -3.97 21.84
CA ILE A 4 -2.41 -5.20 21.36
C ILE A 4 -3.17 -5.83 20.18
N ARG A 5 -4.51 -5.83 20.23
CA ARG A 5 -5.34 -6.35 19.13
C ARG A 5 -5.24 -5.46 17.89
N ILE A 6 -5.23 -4.14 18.10
CA ILE A 6 -5.12 -3.17 16.99
C ILE A 6 -3.76 -3.30 16.31
N THR A 7 -2.67 -3.43 17.09
CA THR A 7 -1.32 -3.65 16.55
C THR A 7 -1.27 -4.92 15.69
N GLY A 8 -1.82 -6.03 16.21
CA GLY A 8 -1.86 -7.30 15.48
C GLY A 8 -2.70 -7.22 14.20
N LEU A 9 -3.90 -6.60 14.28
CA LEU A 9 -4.78 -6.43 13.11
C LEU A 9 -4.15 -5.52 12.06
N ALA A 10 -3.50 -4.43 12.46
CA ALA A 10 -2.80 -3.54 11.52
C ALA A 10 -1.64 -4.26 10.80
N GLY A 11 -0.84 -5.03 11.55
CA GLY A 11 0.23 -5.83 10.95
C GLY A 11 -0.30 -6.93 10.02
N ALA A 12 -1.36 -7.64 10.43
CA ALA A 12 -2.01 -8.66 9.61
C ALA A 12 -2.64 -8.06 8.34
N TYR A 13 -3.24 -6.87 8.44
CA TYR A 13 -3.75 -6.11 7.29
C TYR A 13 -2.62 -5.79 6.30
N GLY A 14 -1.50 -5.23 6.77
CA GLY A 14 -0.34 -4.95 5.92
C GLY A 14 0.15 -6.21 5.18
N LEU A 15 0.27 -7.33 5.90
CA LEU A 15 0.65 -8.61 5.31
C LEU A 15 -0.36 -9.09 4.26
N ALA A 16 -1.65 -9.02 4.56
CA ALA A 16 -2.72 -9.43 3.63
C ALA A 16 -2.70 -8.59 2.35
N MET A 17 -2.48 -7.26 2.46
CA MET A 17 -2.37 -6.38 1.30
C MET A 17 -1.18 -6.75 0.40
N ILE A 18 -0.03 -7.10 0.98
CA ILE A 18 1.14 -7.57 0.21
C ILE A 18 0.87 -8.91 -0.46
N LEU A 19 0.30 -9.88 0.27
CA LEU A 19 -0.04 -11.19 -0.29
C LEU A 19 -1.06 -11.06 -1.43
N GLY A 20 -2.06 -10.20 -1.27
CA GLY A 20 -3.02 -9.88 -2.32
C GLY A 20 -2.35 -9.26 -3.56
N ALA A 21 -1.46 -8.27 -3.36
CA ALA A 21 -0.72 -7.65 -4.46
C ALA A 21 0.19 -8.64 -5.21
N LEU A 22 0.83 -9.57 -4.49
CA LEU A 22 1.63 -10.65 -5.09
C LEU A 22 0.73 -11.66 -5.81
N GLY A 23 -0.45 -11.97 -5.27
CA GLY A 23 -1.46 -12.80 -5.92
C GLY A 23 -1.89 -12.21 -7.27
N PHE A 24 -2.24 -10.93 -7.33
CA PHE A 24 -2.56 -10.25 -8.60
C PHE A 24 -1.39 -10.27 -9.57
N GLN A 25 -0.16 -10.10 -9.09
CA GLN A 25 1.03 -10.09 -9.93
C GLN A 25 1.36 -11.46 -10.50
N TYR A 26 1.44 -12.50 -9.66
CA TYR A 26 1.96 -13.80 -10.06
C TYR A 26 0.87 -14.77 -10.54
N LEU A 27 -0.33 -14.70 -9.96
CA LEU A 27 -1.45 -15.56 -10.35
C LEU A 27 -2.36 -14.86 -11.37
N GLY A 28 -2.56 -13.54 -11.23
CA GLY A 28 -3.38 -12.76 -12.14
C GLY A 28 -2.65 -12.18 -13.34
N GLY A 29 -1.32 -12.27 -13.41
CA GLY A 29 -0.51 -11.70 -14.50
C GLY A 29 -0.53 -10.16 -14.58
N VAL A 30 -1.00 -9.48 -13.53
CA VAL A 30 -1.11 -8.01 -13.49
C VAL A 30 0.25 -7.43 -13.12
N LEU A 31 0.95 -6.86 -14.07
CA LEU A 31 2.26 -6.23 -13.85
C LEU A 31 2.11 -4.96 -13.01
N PRO A 32 2.91 -4.81 -11.94
CA PRO A 32 2.87 -3.63 -11.09
C PRO A 32 3.54 -2.44 -11.77
N CYS A 33 2.94 -1.26 -11.64
CA CYS A 33 3.56 0.00 -12.01
C CYS A 33 4.51 0.51 -10.89
N GLU A 34 5.27 1.57 -11.15
CA GLU A 34 6.18 2.16 -10.16
C GLU A 34 5.44 2.62 -8.91
N MET A 35 4.33 3.35 -9.06
CA MET A 35 3.51 3.79 -7.92
C MET A 35 2.86 2.62 -7.17
N CYS A 36 2.58 1.51 -7.84
CA CYS A 36 2.11 0.28 -7.19
C CYS A 36 3.19 -0.27 -6.22
N HIS A 37 4.47 -0.18 -6.60
CA HIS A 37 5.58 -0.54 -5.71
C HIS A 37 5.68 0.40 -4.51
N TRP A 38 5.49 1.72 -4.70
CA TRP A 38 5.50 2.68 -3.59
C TRP A 38 4.44 2.39 -2.53
N GLN A 39 3.26 1.89 -2.92
CA GLN A 39 2.21 1.49 -1.99
C GLN A 39 2.56 0.22 -1.20
N ARG A 40 3.39 -0.67 -1.74
CA ARG A 40 3.79 -1.92 -1.07
C ARG A 40 4.71 -1.69 0.12
N TRP A 41 5.66 -0.75 0.02
CA TRP A 41 6.63 -0.50 1.07
C TRP A 41 6.02 -0.13 2.42
N PRO A 42 5.05 0.79 2.52
CA PRO A 42 4.39 1.07 3.79
C PRO A 42 3.61 -0.14 4.34
N HIS A 43 3.02 -0.98 3.49
CA HIS A 43 2.35 -2.20 3.96
C HIS A 43 3.33 -3.23 4.51
N ILE A 44 4.50 -3.40 3.87
CA ILE A 44 5.57 -4.26 4.39
C ILE A 44 6.03 -3.72 5.76
N ALA A 45 6.29 -2.43 5.86
CA ALA A 45 6.69 -1.80 7.11
C ALA A 45 5.61 -1.95 8.19
N ALA A 46 4.33 -1.79 7.86
CA ALA A 46 3.23 -1.99 8.80
C ALA A 46 3.14 -3.44 9.30
N ALA A 47 3.37 -4.42 8.42
CA ALA A 47 3.42 -5.84 8.80
C ALA A 47 4.59 -6.12 9.76
N VAL A 48 5.78 -5.61 9.45
CA VAL A 48 6.98 -5.77 10.29
C VAL A 48 6.78 -5.09 11.66
N VAL A 49 6.31 -3.84 11.69
CA VAL A 49 6.09 -3.09 12.94
C VAL A 49 4.97 -3.73 13.76
N GLY A 50 3.86 -4.11 13.13
CA GLY A 50 2.70 -4.68 13.83
C GLY A 50 2.96 -6.09 14.33
N LEU A 51 3.27 -7.03 13.44
CA LEU A 51 3.48 -8.44 13.80
C LEU A 51 4.85 -8.65 14.45
N GLY A 52 5.92 -8.13 13.85
CA GLY A 52 7.28 -8.22 14.39
C GLY A 52 7.41 -7.54 15.75
N GLY A 53 6.83 -6.33 15.89
CA GLY A 53 6.79 -5.63 17.16
C GLY A 53 6.11 -6.43 18.28
N LEU A 54 4.96 -7.08 17.98
CA LEU A 54 4.29 -7.96 18.95
C LEU A 54 5.11 -9.20 19.30
N LEU A 55 5.82 -9.78 18.33
CA LEU A 55 6.74 -10.91 18.58
C LEU A 55 7.86 -10.48 19.55
N LEU A 56 8.46 -9.31 19.33
CA LEU A 56 9.52 -8.80 20.21
C LEU A 56 8.99 -8.49 21.62
N VAL A 57 7.76 -7.98 21.74
CA VAL A 57 7.11 -7.78 23.04
C VAL A 57 6.82 -9.12 23.72
N SER A 58 6.36 -10.13 22.99
CA SER A 58 6.09 -11.46 23.56
C SER A 58 7.37 -12.18 24.00
N ALA A 59 8.49 -11.94 23.33
CA ALA A 59 9.82 -12.45 23.68
C ALA A 59 10.48 -11.69 24.85
N GLY A 60 9.85 -10.63 25.39
CA GLY A 60 10.40 -9.81 26.46
C GLY A 60 11.53 -8.87 26.04
N ILE A 61 11.79 -8.72 24.74
CA ILE A 61 12.84 -7.85 24.18
C ILE A 61 12.39 -6.39 24.19
N VAL A 62 11.09 -6.15 23.96
CA VAL A 62 10.46 -4.82 23.96
C VAL A 62 9.41 -4.75 25.06
N ASP A 63 9.41 -3.69 25.84
CA ASP A 63 8.43 -3.45 26.89
C ASP A 63 7.00 -3.29 26.34
N ARG A 64 6.01 -3.86 27.03
CA ARG A 64 4.58 -3.71 26.70
C ARG A 64 4.09 -2.27 26.63
N LYS A 65 4.76 -1.33 27.30
CA LYS A 65 4.44 0.09 27.27
C LYS A 65 4.51 0.70 25.86
N TYR A 66 5.28 0.08 24.94
CA TYR A 66 5.42 0.53 23.54
C TYR A 66 4.30 0.03 22.60
N ILE A 67 3.43 -0.88 23.05
CA ILE A 67 2.34 -1.40 22.20
C ILE A 67 1.48 -0.29 21.58
N PRO A 68 1.04 0.76 22.32
CA PRO A 68 0.26 1.83 21.68
C PRO A 68 1.05 2.60 20.62
N ALA A 69 2.36 2.77 20.80
CA ALA A 69 3.21 3.41 19.80
C ALA A 69 3.37 2.54 18.55
N LEU A 70 3.54 1.23 18.71
CA LEU A 70 3.56 0.26 17.60
C LEU A 70 2.24 0.29 16.82
N ALA A 71 1.10 0.35 17.51
CA ALA A 71 -0.22 0.45 16.90
C ALA A 71 -0.33 1.72 16.03
N TRP A 72 0.02 2.88 16.58
CA TRP A 72 -0.01 4.14 15.85
C TRP A 72 0.94 4.13 14.66
N CYS A 73 2.16 3.64 14.83
CA CYS A 73 3.14 3.53 13.75
C CYS A 73 2.60 2.67 12.60
N ALA A 74 2.06 1.49 12.89
CA ALA A 74 1.49 0.61 11.87
C ALA A 74 0.29 1.27 11.15
N LEU A 75 -0.62 1.93 11.89
CA LEU A 75 -1.77 2.62 11.30
C LEU A 75 -1.36 3.81 10.41
N ILE A 76 -0.35 4.58 10.83
CA ILE A 76 0.20 5.70 10.02
C ILE A 76 0.80 5.15 8.72
N LEU A 77 1.55 4.05 8.76
CA LEU A 77 2.11 3.42 7.58
C LEU A 77 1.01 2.94 6.62
N ILE A 78 -0.08 2.35 7.14
CA ILE A 78 -1.25 1.97 6.34
C ILE A 78 -1.90 3.21 5.72
N ALA A 79 -2.05 4.31 6.47
CA ALA A 79 -2.59 5.56 5.95
C ALA A 79 -1.73 6.17 4.85
N ILE A 80 -0.39 6.11 4.97
CA ILE A 80 0.56 6.55 3.94
C ILE A 80 0.34 5.75 2.64
N SER A 81 0.23 4.41 2.72
CA SER A 81 -0.07 3.59 1.55
C SER A 81 -1.41 3.97 0.92
N GLY A 82 -2.44 4.19 1.73
CA GLY A 82 -3.75 4.65 1.27
C GLY A 82 -3.70 6.01 0.59
N ALA A 83 -2.91 6.95 1.11
CA ALA A 83 -2.72 8.27 0.51
C ALA A 83 -2.01 8.19 -0.86
N ILE A 84 -0.98 7.34 -0.98
CA ILE A 84 -0.32 7.06 -2.27
C ILE A 84 -1.33 6.45 -3.24
N GLY A 85 -2.17 5.51 -2.79
CA GLY A 85 -3.23 4.91 -3.58
C GLY A 85 -4.27 5.93 -4.07
N ALA A 86 -4.67 6.87 -3.20
CA ALA A 86 -5.59 7.95 -3.57
C ALA A 86 -4.99 8.89 -4.62
N TYR A 87 -3.71 9.25 -4.46
CA TYR A 87 -2.99 10.03 -5.47
C TYR A 87 -2.93 9.30 -6.81
N GLN A 88 -2.55 8.01 -6.81
CA GLN A 88 -2.53 7.20 -8.04
C GLN A 88 -3.90 7.09 -8.70
N ALA A 89 -4.97 6.85 -7.93
CA ALA A 89 -6.33 6.83 -8.47
C ALA A 89 -6.69 8.17 -9.14
N GLY A 90 -6.26 9.31 -8.55
CA GLY A 90 -6.42 10.63 -9.16
C GLY A 90 -5.62 10.81 -10.45
N VAL A 91 -4.42 10.22 -10.54
CA VAL A 91 -3.61 10.18 -11.78
C VAL A 91 -4.31 9.34 -12.86
N GLU A 92 -4.85 8.18 -12.50
CA GLU A 92 -5.62 7.30 -13.41
C GLU A 92 -6.90 7.97 -13.95
N TRP A 93 -7.53 8.83 -13.15
CA TRP A 93 -8.69 9.63 -13.54
C TRP A 93 -8.32 10.98 -14.18
N LYS A 94 -7.01 11.23 -14.38
CA LYS A 94 -6.48 12.46 -14.99
C LYS A 94 -6.76 13.74 -14.18
N PHE A 95 -7.01 13.62 -12.88
CA PHE A 95 -7.12 14.80 -11.99
C PHE A 95 -5.76 15.40 -11.65
N PHE A 96 -4.72 14.56 -11.62
CA PHE A 96 -3.35 14.97 -11.30
C PHE A 96 -2.38 14.48 -12.37
N PRO A 97 -1.29 15.23 -12.64
CA PRO A 97 -0.17 14.70 -13.40
C PRO A 97 0.51 13.61 -12.57
N GLY A 98 0.81 12.48 -13.21
CA GLY A 98 1.60 11.41 -12.60
C GLY A 98 3.10 11.67 -12.70
N PRO A 99 3.93 10.86 -12.01
CA PRO A 99 5.38 10.92 -12.10
C PRO A 99 5.85 10.72 -13.57
N ALA A 100 6.78 11.55 -14.02
CA ALA A 100 7.29 11.49 -15.39
C ALA A 100 7.93 10.11 -15.73
N SER A 101 8.45 9.42 -14.72
CA SER A 101 9.05 8.09 -14.85
C SER A 101 8.07 7.01 -15.34
N CYS A 102 6.77 7.13 -15.04
CA CYS A 102 5.76 6.15 -15.45
C CYS A 102 4.54 6.73 -16.18
N THR A 103 4.52 8.06 -16.44
CA THR A 103 3.45 8.73 -17.20
C THR A 103 3.98 9.51 -18.40
N GLY A 104 5.28 9.41 -18.68
CA GLY A 104 5.94 10.09 -19.80
C GLY A 104 5.34 9.76 -21.17
N PRO A 105 5.71 10.49 -22.24
CA PRO A 105 5.22 10.26 -23.58
C PRO A 105 5.46 8.81 -24.01
N ARG A 106 4.47 8.20 -24.68
CA ARG A 106 4.66 6.88 -25.30
C ARG A 106 5.79 7.02 -26.33
N PHE A 107 6.80 6.15 -26.25
CA PHE A 107 7.78 6.05 -27.31
C PHE A 107 7.08 5.66 -28.61
N VAL A 108 6.93 6.61 -29.53
CA VAL A 108 6.48 6.33 -30.89
C VAL A 108 7.73 5.87 -31.65
N PHE A 109 7.76 4.62 -32.07
CA PHE A 109 8.82 4.11 -32.92
C PHE A 109 8.87 4.88 -34.24
N SER A 110 9.84 5.73 -34.40
CA SER A 110 10.18 6.31 -35.68
C SER A 110 11.50 5.70 -36.18
N GLY A 111 11.38 4.61 -36.93
CA GLY A 111 12.52 3.94 -37.56
C GLY A 111 13.00 2.67 -36.83
N MET A 112 13.88 1.89 -37.51
CA MET A 112 14.52 0.67 -36.99
C MET A 112 15.49 1.01 -35.84
N ALA A 113 14.97 1.44 -34.69
CA ALA A 113 15.72 1.71 -33.50
C ALA A 113 15.70 0.47 -32.59
N ASP A 114 16.85 0.20 -32.10
CA ASP A 114 17.26 -0.80 -31.13
C ASP A 114 16.14 -1.30 -30.18
N LEU A 115 15.58 -2.46 -30.49
CA LEU A 115 14.58 -3.16 -29.66
C LEU A 115 15.14 -3.62 -28.32
N SER A 116 16.45 -3.49 -28.08
CA SER A 116 17.13 -3.94 -26.85
C SER A 116 16.79 -3.07 -25.61
N HIS A 117 16.24 -1.86 -25.82
CA HIS A 117 15.88 -0.91 -24.76
C HIS A 117 14.36 -0.71 -24.56
N VAL A 118 13.52 -1.54 -25.19
CA VAL A 118 12.06 -1.49 -24.94
C VAL A 118 11.76 -2.13 -23.60
N HIS A 119 11.96 -1.40 -22.53
CA HIS A 119 11.34 -1.74 -21.26
C HIS A 119 9.85 -1.49 -21.40
N ASN A 120 9.02 -2.53 -21.24
CA ASN A 120 7.58 -2.40 -21.08
C ASN A 120 7.31 -1.62 -19.78
N VAL A 121 7.34 -0.28 -19.85
CA VAL A 121 7.01 0.56 -18.72
C VAL A 121 5.51 0.45 -18.50
N VAL A 122 5.12 -0.21 -17.40
CA VAL A 122 3.72 -0.25 -16.98
C VAL A 122 3.34 1.15 -16.54
N ARG A 123 2.36 1.74 -17.23
CA ARG A 123 1.95 3.13 -17.00
C ARG A 123 1.23 3.27 -15.66
N CYS A 124 1.49 4.40 -14.97
CA CYS A 124 0.82 4.73 -13.71
C CYS A 124 -0.52 5.46 -13.91
N ASP A 125 -0.74 6.00 -15.11
CA ASP A 125 -1.96 6.75 -15.45
C ASP A 125 -3.01 5.89 -16.18
N GLU A 126 -2.75 4.60 -16.30
CA GLU A 126 -3.67 3.60 -16.85
C GLU A 126 -3.83 2.47 -15.83
N ALA A 127 -5.07 2.21 -15.41
CA ALA A 127 -5.33 1.14 -14.45
C ALA A 127 -5.19 -0.22 -15.14
N SER A 128 -4.26 -1.06 -14.67
CA SER A 128 -4.05 -2.41 -15.19
C SER A 128 -5.22 -3.36 -14.89
N TRP A 129 -6.04 -3.05 -13.91
CA TRP A 129 -7.23 -3.81 -13.53
C TRP A 129 -8.26 -2.91 -12.84
N ARG A 130 -9.53 -3.14 -13.12
CA ARG A 130 -10.66 -2.44 -12.50
C ARG A 130 -11.78 -3.41 -12.16
N LEU A 131 -12.42 -3.20 -11.01
CA LEU A 131 -13.66 -3.86 -10.62
C LEU A 131 -14.67 -2.79 -10.23
N PHE A 132 -15.89 -2.85 -10.75
CA PHE A 132 -16.92 -1.81 -10.57
C PHE A 132 -16.44 -0.37 -10.84
N GLY A 133 -15.53 -0.21 -11.79
CA GLY A 133 -14.97 1.11 -12.15
C GLY A 133 -13.81 1.58 -11.26
N ILE A 134 -13.55 0.93 -10.13
CA ILE A 134 -12.48 1.28 -9.19
C ILE A 134 -11.24 0.45 -9.51
N SER A 135 -10.08 1.11 -9.58
CA SER A 135 -8.78 0.46 -9.78
C SER A 135 -8.25 -0.19 -8.50
N LEU A 136 -7.22 -1.03 -8.62
CA LEU A 136 -6.51 -1.57 -7.45
C LEU A 136 -5.98 -0.47 -6.53
N ALA A 137 -5.47 0.64 -7.10
CA ALA A 137 -5.02 1.80 -6.33
C ALA A 137 -6.20 2.47 -5.58
N GLY A 138 -7.36 2.59 -6.22
CA GLY A 138 -8.58 3.09 -5.58
C GLY A 138 -9.06 2.20 -4.44
N TYR A 139 -9.04 0.87 -4.62
CA TYR A 139 -9.34 -0.07 -3.52
C TYR A 139 -8.35 0.03 -2.38
N ASN A 140 -7.03 0.13 -2.69
CA ASN A 140 -6.03 0.35 -1.65
C ASN A 140 -6.31 1.63 -0.87
N ALA A 141 -6.64 2.73 -1.56
CA ALA A 141 -6.97 4.00 -0.91
C ALA A 141 -8.15 3.84 0.07
N LEU A 142 -9.28 3.31 -0.40
CA LEU A 142 -10.49 3.15 0.40
C LEU A 142 -10.27 2.23 1.60
N CYS A 143 -9.71 1.05 1.37
CA CYS A 143 -9.51 0.05 2.43
C CYS A 143 -8.47 0.51 3.45
N SER A 144 -7.34 1.09 2.99
CA SER A 144 -6.24 1.48 3.88
C SER A 144 -6.57 2.72 4.71
N LEU A 145 -7.18 3.75 4.10
CA LEU A 145 -7.63 4.93 4.85
C LEU A 145 -8.77 4.58 5.80
N GLY A 146 -9.70 3.73 5.39
CA GLY A 146 -10.77 3.21 6.25
C GLY A 146 -10.22 2.42 7.44
N ALA A 147 -9.29 1.49 7.20
CA ALA A 147 -8.66 0.70 8.26
C ALA A 147 -7.87 1.58 9.25
N ALA A 148 -7.10 2.54 8.73
CA ALA A 148 -6.35 3.48 9.57
C ALA A 148 -7.26 4.36 10.42
N ALA A 149 -8.35 4.89 9.85
CA ALA A 149 -9.32 5.70 10.56
C ALA A 149 -10.05 4.91 11.66
N LEU A 150 -10.55 3.73 11.34
CA LEU A 150 -11.23 2.86 12.30
C LEU A 150 -10.30 2.39 13.43
N GLY A 151 -9.06 1.99 13.07
CA GLY A 151 -8.05 1.58 14.05
C GLY A 151 -7.66 2.73 14.98
N GLY A 152 -7.42 3.92 14.44
CA GLY A 152 -7.11 5.13 15.21
C GLY A 152 -8.25 5.52 16.15
N PHE A 153 -9.49 5.53 15.66
CA PHE A 153 -10.67 5.79 16.49
C PHE A 153 -10.82 4.78 17.63
N ALA A 154 -10.61 3.48 17.34
CA ALA A 154 -10.66 2.44 18.36
C ALA A 154 -9.54 2.57 19.41
N LEU A 155 -8.33 3.03 19.01
CA LEU A 155 -7.23 3.32 19.96
C LEU A 155 -7.57 4.48 20.89
N ILE A 156 -8.15 5.55 20.37
CA ILE A 156 -8.54 6.74 21.15
C ILE A 156 -9.60 6.36 22.19
N ARG A 157 -10.66 5.64 21.74
CA ARG A 157 -11.73 5.19 22.66
C ARG A 157 -11.28 4.12 23.66
N GLY A 158 -10.31 3.29 23.32
CA GLY A 158 -9.81 2.25 24.21
C GLY A 158 -8.91 2.76 25.35
N LYS A 159 -8.57 4.05 25.36
CA LYS A 159 -7.85 4.74 26.46
C LYS A 159 -8.80 5.33 27.51
N SER A 160 -10.10 5.35 27.25
CA SER A 160 -11.16 5.71 28.19
C SER A 160 -11.65 4.46 28.91
#